data_b0afda1ceab398fd89c7178bee45ae85
#
_entry.id   b0afda1ceab398fd89c7178bee45ae85
#
_cell.length_a   1.000
_cell.length_b   1.000
_cell.length_c   1.000
_cell.angle_alpha   90.00
_cell.angle_beta   90.00
_cell.angle_gamma   90.00
#
_symmetry.space_group_name_H-M   'P 1'
#
loop_
_entity.id
_entity.type
_entity.pdbx_description
1 polymer ?
#
loop_
_entity_poly.entity_id
_entity_poly.type
_entity_poly.pdbx_seq_one_letter_code
_entity_poly.pdbx_strand_id
1 'polypeptide(L)'
;MSQTLHKTKGIVLRTVKYGETSVIVTIYTELFGLQSYMVNGVRTSAKKGGSKANLFQPAAILDMVVYHNELKQLNRIKEFRWEYLYEHILSDVRKNAVALFMVELLTKCLKQPEPNPDLFHFTADAFIHLDKSSDMVMANFPLFFALHLPVFFGFRAPNPLKGAFENSDNLYLDLLEGVFSYTQPRHPHFIEGKQALVTAELLNVMQPEELEDIKLNHDFRRQLLFAYETYYALHIQDFGTMKTLPVLREILG
;
A
#
# COMPACT_ATOMS: atom_id res chain seq x y z
N MET A 1 -19.92 -4.01 29.85
CA MET A 1 -18.75 -3.18 29.63
C MET A 1 -19.15 -2.02 28.71
N SER A 2 -18.90 -0.78 29.13
CA SER A 2 -19.24 0.41 28.32
C SER A 2 -18.37 0.45 27.06
N GLN A 3 -18.99 0.67 25.91
CA GLN A 3 -18.26 0.96 24.67
C GLN A 3 -17.64 2.34 24.83
N THR A 4 -16.31 2.41 24.80
CA THR A 4 -15.59 3.68 24.89
C THR A 4 -15.49 4.32 23.50
N LEU A 5 -15.69 5.64 23.44
CA LEU A 5 -15.56 6.43 22.24
C LEU A 5 -14.10 6.85 22.07
N HIS A 6 -13.57 6.66 20.87
CA HIS A 6 -12.22 7.06 20.50
C HIS A 6 -12.24 7.85 19.21
N LYS A 7 -11.40 8.87 19.14
CA LYS A 7 -11.11 9.57 17.91
C LYS A 7 -9.84 8.96 17.29
N THR A 8 -9.92 8.56 16.02
CA THR A 8 -8.80 7.95 15.26
C THR A 8 -8.91 8.26 13.79
N LYS A 9 -7.77 8.29 13.11
CA LYS A 9 -7.73 8.28 11.65
C LYS A 9 -7.79 6.85 11.14
N GLY A 10 -8.19 6.67 9.88
CA GLY A 10 -8.25 5.36 9.26
C GLY A 10 -8.14 5.41 7.75
N ILE A 11 -7.49 4.40 7.17
CA ILE A 11 -7.39 4.18 5.73
C ILE A 11 -8.33 3.05 5.36
N VAL A 12 -9.27 3.31 4.45
CA VAL A 12 -10.23 2.31 3.97
C VAL A 12 -9.52 1.30 3.07
N LEU A 13 -9.58 0.02 3.45
CA LEU A 13 -9.00 -1.07 2.65
C LEU A 13 -10.06 -1.80 1.81
N ARG A 14 -11.24 -2.03 2.40
CA ARG A 14 -12.31 -2.79 1.74
C ARG A 14 -13.67 -2.35 2.23
N THR A 15 -14.65 -2.32 1.32
CA THR A 15 -16.05 -2.05 1.64
C THR A 15 -16.94 -3.11 1.02
N VAL A 16 -17.83 -3.66 1.82
CA VAL A 16 -18.81 -4.67 1.42
C VAL A 16 -20.20 -4.18 1.75
N LYS A 17 -21.14 -4.31 0.82
CA LYS A 17 -22.56 -4.01 1.05
C LYS A 17 -23.11 -4.95 2.11
N TYR A 18 -23.87 -4.40 3.07
CA TYR A 18 -24.53 -5.16 4.13
C TYR A 18 -25.98 -4.70 4.28
N GLY A 19 -26.92 -5.60 4.03
CA GLY A 19 -28.34 -5.25 3.97
C GLY A 19 -28.66 -4.17 2.91
N GLU A 20 -29.76 -3.45 3.09
CA GLU A 20 -30.23 -2.46 2.10
C GLU A 20 -29.45 -1.14 2.15
N THR A 21 -29.12 -0.66 3.34
CA THR A 21 -28.61 0.71 3.54
C THR A 21 -27.24 0.78 4.18
N SER A 22 -26.69 -0.33 4.68
CA SER A 22 -25.46 -0.39 5.46
C SER A 22 -24.29 -0.91 4.63
N VAL A 23 -23.07 -0.70 5.16
CA VAL A 23 -21.82 -1.32 4.67
C VAL A 23 -21.02 -1.88 5.85
N ILE A 24 -20.23 -2.93 5.58
CA ILE A 24 -19.13 -3.35 6.45
C ILE A 24 -17.86 -2.86 5.78
N VAL A 25 -17.03 -2.14 6.53
CA VAL A 25 -15.81 -1.52 6.05
C VAL A 25 -14.63 -2.05 6.85
N THR A 26 -13.61 -2.56 6.15
CA THR A 26 -12.33 -2.90 6.75
C THR A 26 -11.40 -1.68 6.63
N ILE A 27 -10.92 -1.20 7.76
CA ILE A 27 -10.15 0.04 7.88
C ILE A 27 -8.86 -0.26 8.64
N TYR A 28 -7.73 0.20 8.12
CA TYR A 28 -6.49 0.27 8.87
C TYR A 28 -6.47 1.56 9.66
N THR A 29 -6.58 1.47 10.98
CA THR A 29 -6.69 2.63 11.88
C THR A 29 -5.35 2.92 12.55
N GLU A 30 -5.09 4.19 12.83
CA GLU A 30 -3.89 4.65 13.52
C GLU A 30 -3.78 4.07 14.94
N LEU A 31 -4.89 4.03 15.69
CA LEU A 31 -4.91 3.62 17.11
C LEU A 31 -5.12 2.13 17.34
N PHE A 32 -5.80 1.42 16.42
CA PHE A 32 -6.24 0.03 16.67
C PHE A 32 -5.83 -0.93 15.57
N GLY A 33 -4.98 -0.50 14.63
CA GLY A 33 -4.59 -1.32 13.51
C GLY A 33 -5.76 -1.71 12.60
N LEU A 34 -5.75 -2.94 12.10
CA LEU A 34 -6.77 -3.45 11.18
C LEU A 34 -8.09 -3.75 11.92
N GLN A 35 -9.16 -3.04 11.56
CA GLN A 35 -10.47 -3.16 12.20
C GLN A 35 -11.60 -3.27 11.18
N SER A 36 -12.68 -3.97 11.56
CA SER A 36 -13.93 -3.98 10.79
C SER A 36 -15.00 -3.17 11.48
N TYR A 37 -15.70 -2.33 10.71
CA TYR A 37 -16.76 -1.47 11.20
C TYR A 37 -18.04 -1.65 10.41
N MET A 38 -19.18 -1.68 11.12
CA MET A 38 -20.48 -1.54 10.51
C MET A 38 -20.87 -0.06 10.47
N VAL A 39 -21.27 0.42 9.28
CA VAL A 39 -21.75 1.78 9.06
C VAL A 39 -23.15 1.73 8.50
N ASN A 40 -24.13 2.22 9.28
CA ASN A 40 -25.53 2.16 8.93
C ASN A 40 -25.98 3.39 8.11
N GLY A 41 -26.94 3.20 7.20
CA GLY A 41 -27.64 4.30 6.55
C GLY A 41 -26.81 5.12 5.54
N VAL A 42 -25.66 4.60 5.08
CA VAL A 42 -24.76 5.33 4.14
C VAL A 42 -25.14 5.16 2.67
N ARG A 43 -25.95 4.13 2.35
CA ARG A 43 -26.42 3.83 1.01
C ARG A 43 -27.83 4.40 0.70
N THR A 44 -28.41 5.15 1.61
CA THR A 44 -29.66 5.84 1.34
C THR A 44 -29.40 7.01 0.39
N SER A 45 -30.25 7.14 -0.65
CA SER A 45 -30.23 8.31 -1.55
C SER A 45 -30.65 9.56 -0.76
N ALA A 46 -29.67 10.34 -0.32
CA ALA A 46 -29.94 11.63 0.26
C ALA A 46 -30.49 12.55 -0.84
N LYS A 47 -31.70 13.08 -0.67
CA LYS A 47 -32.37 14.02 -1.58
C LYS A 47 -31.57 15.32 -1.84
N LYS A 48 -30.49 15.57 -1.09
CA LYS A 48 -29.56 16.71 -1.27
C LYS A 48 -28.17 16.31 -0.76
N GLY A 49 -27.25 15.81 -1.62
CA GLY A 49 -25.84 15.73 -1.24
C GLY A 49 -25.10 14.40 -1.42
N GLY A 50 -25.49 13.54 -2.34
CA GLY A 50 -24.72 12.34 -2.71
C GLY A 50 -24.79 11.20 -1.64
N SER A 51 -24.46 10.00 -2.06
CA SER A 51 -24.38 8.85 -1.14
C SER A 51 -23.15 8.97 -0.25
N LYS A 52 -23.32 8.94 1.07
CA LYS A 52 -22.20 8.87 2.04
C LYS A 52 -21.34 7.62 1.86
N ALA A 53 -21.80 6.64 1.09
CA ALA A 53 -21.02 5.45 0.73
C ALA A 53 -19.76 5.79 -0.06
N ASN A 54 -19.71 6.92 -0.76
CA ASN A 54 -18.52 7.36 -1.51
C ASN A 54 -17.33 7.70 -0.59
N LEU A 55 -17.54 7.97 0.71
CA LEU A 55 -16.46 8.18 1.65
C LEU A 55 -15.73 6.88 1.99
N PHE A 56 -16.35 5.72 1.75
CA PHE A 56 -15.78 4.41 2.09
C PHE A 56 -15.18 3.69 0.86
N GLN A 57 -14.63 4.45 -0.08
CA GLN A 57 -13.86 3.86 -1.18
C GLN A 57 -12.47 3.41 -0.70
N PRO A 58 -11.90 2.33 -1.26
CA PRO A 58 -10.52 1.95 -0.95
C PRO A 58 -9.55 3.12 -1.13
N ALA A 59 -8.54 3.19 -0.30
CA ALA A 59 -7.57 4.27 -0.16
C ALA A 59 -8.09 5.55 0.51
N ALA A 60 -9.41 5.72 0.76
CA ALA A 60 -9.91 6.90 1.45
C ALA A 60 -9.30 7.04 2.85
N ILE A 61 -8.82 8.24 3.19
CA ILE A 61 -8.30 8.60 4.52
C ILE A 61 -9.38 9.35 5.27
N LEU A 62 -9.81 8.80 6.41
CA LEU A 62 -10.93 9.31 7.20
C LEU A 62 -10.49 9.75 8.60
N ASP A 63 -11.05 10.85 9.11
CA ASP A 63 -11.09 11.22 10.52
C ASP A 63 -12.40 10.66 11.12
N MET A 64 -12.29 9.85 12.17
CA MET A 64 -13.41 9.06 12.68
C MET A 64 -13.54 9.14 14.19
N VAL A 65 -14.78 9.07 14.66
CA VAL A 65 -15.12 8.75 16.06
C VAL A 65 -15.76 7.37 16.07
N VAL A 66 -15.13 6.44 16.78
CA VAL A 66 -15.49 5.03 16.76
C VAL A 66 -15.87 4.53 18.16
N TYR A 67 -16.81 3.58 18.22
CA TYR A 67 -17.00 2.73 19.39
C TYR A 67 -16.04 1.55 19.26
N HIS A 68 -15.02 1.48 20.13
CA HIS A 68 -14.07 0.39 20.10
C HIS A 68 -14.28 -0.57 21.28
N ASN A 69 -14.21 -1.87 20.99
CA ASN A 69 -14.19 -2.94 21.98
C ASN A 69 -13.32 -4.08 21.43
N GLU A 70 -12.23 -4.36 22.13
CA GLU A 70 -11.23 -5.39 21.74
C GLU A 70 -11.83 -6.80 21.62
N LEU A 71 -12.90 -7.09 22.35
CA LEU A 71 -13.59 -8.39 22.31
C LEU A 71 -14.53 -8.56 21.11
N LYS A 72 -14.73 -7.50 20.29
CA LYS A 72 -15.62 -7.53 19.14
C LYS A 72 -14.86 -7.50 17.84
N GLN A 73 -15.17 -8.43 16.96
CA GLN A 73 -14.66 -8.43 15.58
C GLN A 73 -15.32 -7.36 14.69
N LEU A 74 -16.50 -6.87 15.06
CA LEU A 74 -17.24 -5.85 14.31
C LEU A 74 -17.62 -4.70 15.23
N ASN A 75 -16.98 -3.56 15.04
CA ASN A 75 -17.20 -2.33 15.78
C ASN A 75 -18.16 -1.39 15.03
N ARG A 76 -18.39 -0.16 15.52
CA ARG A 76 -19.26 0.84 14.89
C ARG A 76 -18.57 2.19 14.79
N ILE A 77 -18.79 2.88 13.68
CA ILE A 77 -18.39 4.28 13.50
C ILE A 77 -19.59 5.15 13.94
N LYS A 78 -19.31 6.13 14.81
CA LYS A 78 -20.29 7.14 15.25
C LYS A 78 -20.29 8.32 14.29
N GLU A 79 -19.10 8.85 13.98
CA GLU A 79 -18.89 10.01 13.13
C GLU A 79 -17.71 9.74 12.19
N PHE A 80 -17.76 10.29 10.98
CA PHE A 80 -16.71 10.17 10.00
C PHE A 80 -16.75 11.33 9.02
N ARG A 81 -15.57 11.71 8.56
CA ARG A 81 -15.37 12.70 7.49
C ARG A 81 -14.06 12.41 6.76
N TRP A 82 -13.88 13.01 5.61
CA TRP A 82 -12.57 13.03 4.95
C TRP A 82 -11.53 13.67 5.87
N GLU A 83 -10.41 12.99 6.10
CA GLU A 83 -9.19 13.60 6.64
C GLU A 83 -8.41 14.30 5.53
N TYR A 84 -8.36 13.66 4.35
CA TYR A 84 -7.76 14.22 3.15
C TYR A 84 -8.71 14.01 1.97
N LEU A 85 -8.99 15.07 1.21
CA LEU A 85 -9.81 15.02 0.00
C LEU A 85 -8.88 14.98 -1.21
N TYR A 86 -8.84 13.84 -1.90
CA TYR A 86 -8.04 13.65 -3.11
C TYR A 86 -8.52 14.54 -4.25
N GLU A 87 -7.55 15.12 -4.98
CA GLU A 87 -7.80 15.88 -6.20
C GLU A 87 -7.83 14.99 -7.44
N HIS A 88 -6.98 13.94 -7.48
CA HIS A 88 -6.74 13.12 -8.67
C HIS A 88 -6.99 11.63 -8.47
N ILE A 89 -6.63 11.00 -7.34
CA ILE A 89 -6.73 9.54 -7.15
C ILE A 89 -8.11 8.99 -7.50
N LEU A 90 -9.19 9.71 -7.20
CA LEU A 90 -10.55 9.23 -7.46
C LEU A 90 -11.03 9.50 -8.90
N SER A 91 -10.34 10.33 -9.67
CA SER A 91 -10.71 10.76 -11.03
C SER A 91 -9.73 10.29 -12.12
N ASP A 92 -8.45 10.09 -11.80
CA ASP A 92 -7.44 9.55 -12.72
C ASP A 92 -7.36 8.02 -12.57
N VAL A 93 -7.67 7.31 -13.66
CA VAL A 93 -7.69 5.83 -13.71
C VAL A 93 -6.32 5.23 -13.36
N ARG A 94 -5.22 5.87 -13.77
CA ARG A 94 -3.85 5.40 -13.53
C ARG A 94 -3.49 5.53 -12.06
N LYS A 95 -3.72 6.71 -11.46
CA LYS A 95 -3.49 6.93 -10.03
C LYS A 95 -4.38 6.04 -9.16
N ASN A 96 -5.64 5.85 -9.58
CA ASN A 96 -6.55 4.94 -8.90
C ASN A 96 -6.05 3.48 -8.92
N ALA A 97 -5.55 3.01 -10.06
CA ALA A 97 -4.99 1.66 -10.17
C ALA A 97 -3.76 1.48 -9.27
N VAL A 98 -2.87 2.48 -9.19
CA VAL A 98 -1.72 2.47 -8.26
C VAL A 98 -2.21 2.45 -6.81
N ALA A 99 -3.18 3.27 -6.44
CA ALA A 99 -3.74 3.29 -5.09
C ALA A 99 -4.37 1.93 -4.71
N LEU A 100 -5.08 1.29 -5.62
CA LEU A 100 -5.65 -0.05 -5.39
C LEU A 100 -4.57 -1.12 -5.24
N PHE A 101 -3.46 -1.02 -5.97
CA PHE A 101 -2.29 -1.88 -5.78
C PHE A 101 -1.70 -1.71 -4.37
N MET A 102 -1.52 -0.47 -3.92
CA MET A 102 -1.01 -0.17 -2.57
C MET A 102 -1.94 -0.72 -1.49
N VAL A 103 -3.26 -0.56 -1.65
CA VAL A 103 -4.27 -1.14 -0.73
C VAL A 103 -4.20 -2.66 -0.70
N GLU A 104 -4.09 -3.33 -1.85
CA GLU A 104 -3.99 -4.79 -1.90
C GLU A 104 -2.73 -5.28 -1.23
N LEU A 105 -1.58 -4.66 -1.55
CA LEU A 105 -0.28 -5.04 -0.99
C LEU A 105 -0.29 -4.89 0.54
N LEU A 106 -0.73 -3.74 1.05
CA LEU A 106 -0.89 -3.50 2.48
C LEU A 106 -1.82 -4.53 3.14
N THR A 107 -2.98 -4.79 2.53
CA THR A 107 -3.97 -5.75 3.05
C THR A 107 -3.38 -7.15 3.18
N LYS A 108 -2.55 -7.57 2.23
CA LYS A 108 -1.89 -8.89 2.25
C LYS A 108 -0.82 -8.99 3.35
N CYS A 109 -0.18 -7.89 3.70
CA CYS A 109 0.83 -7.83 4.77
C CYS A 109 0.19 -7.76 6.16
N LEU A 110 -0.96 -7.11 6.31
CA LEU A 110 -1.65 -6.97 7.60
C LEU A 110 -2.34 -8.28 8.02
N LYS A 111 -1.66 -9.09 8.84
CA LYS A 111 -2.17 -10.38 9.34
C LYS A 111 -2.80 -10.25 10.73
N GLN A 112 -2.38 -9.29 11.51
CA GLN A 112 -2.83 -9.06 12.89
C GLN A 112 -3.46 -7.66 13.04
N PRO A 113 -4.42 -7.46 13.93
CA PRO A 113 -5.07 -6.17 14.17
C PRO A 113 -4.22 -5.22 15.03
N GLU A 114 -2.91 -5.38 15.04
CA GLU A 114 -2.01 -4.59 15.87
C GLU A 114 -1.82 -3.17 15.31
N PRO A 115 -1.86 -2.12 16.17
CA PRO A 115 -1.58 -0.77 15.74
C PRO A 115 -0.09 -0.60 15.42
N ASN A 116 0.18 0.09 14.34
CA ASN A 116 1.52 0.55 13.95
C ASN A 116 1.40 1.97 13.39
N PRO A 117 1.56 3.01 14.22
CA PRO A 117 1.41 4.40 13.80
C PRO A 117 2.38 4.79 12.69
N ASP A 118 3.63 4.30 12.71
CA ASP A 118 4.62 4.61 11.67
C ASP A 118 4.20 4.05 10.30
N LEU A 119 3.70 2.81 10.27
CA LEU A 119 3.13 2.23 9.05
C LEU A 119 1.88 2.99 8.59
N PHE A 120 1.03 3.45 9.53
CA PHE A 120 -0.14 4.24 9.20
C PHE A 120 0.26 5.56 8.53
N HIS A 121 1.19 6.31 9.12
CA HIS A 121 1.67 7.58 8.58
C HIS A 121 2.37 7.40 7.25
N PHE A 122 3.29 6.43 7.12
CA PHE A 122 3.92 6.09 5.84
C PHE A 122 2.89 5.84 4.74
N THR A 123 1.85 5.05 5.04
CA THR A 123 0.83 4.69 4.04
C THR A 123 -0.05 5.90 3.69
N ALA A 124 -0.47 6.70 4.67
CA ALA A 124 -1.26 7.90 4.45
C ALA A 124 -0.50 8.93 3.61
N ASP A 125 0.77 9.18 3.95
CA ASP A 125 1.65 10.10 3.21
C ASP A 125 1.88 9.60 1.78
N ALA A 126 2.10 8.29 1.59
CA ALA A 126 2.25 7.71 0.26
C ALA A 126 1.00 7.96 -0.62
N PHE A 127 -0.22 7.85 -0.10
CA PHE A 127 -1.42 8.20 -0.86
C PHE A 127 -1.48 9.70 -1.20
N ILE A 128 -1.10 10.58 -0.27
CA ILE A 128 -1.09 12.03 -0.48
C ILE A 128 -0.05 12.42 -1.55
N HIS A 129 1.15 11.83 -1.52
CA HIS A 129 2.17 12.04 -2.54
C HIS A 129 1.73 11.50 -3.90
N LEU A 130 1.13 10.30 -3.96
CA LEU A 130 0.59 9.76 -5.20
C LEU A 130 -0.48 10.67 -5.81
N ASP A 131 -1.35 11.26 -5.00
CA ASP A 131 -2.40 12.17 -5.47
C ASP A 131 -1.81 13.38 -6.21
N LYS A 132 -0.70 13.93 -5.70
CA LYS A 132 -0.02 15.12 -6.24
C LYS A 132 1.06 14.82 -7.27
N SER A 133 1.42 13.55 -7.47
CA SER A 133 2.55 13.12 -8.29
C SER A 133 2.39 13.48 -9.76
N SER A 134 3.53 13.72 -10.44
CA SER A 134 3.63 13.75 -11.91
C SER A 134 3.41 12.35 -12.50
N ASP A 135 3.23 12.27 -13.82
CA ASP A 135 3.08 10.99 -14.53
C ASP A 135 4.31 10.08 -14.37
N MET A 136 5.52 10.65 -14.32
CA MET A 136 6.75 9.88 -14.16
C MET A 136 6.87 9.29 -12.75
N VAL A 137 6.64 10.11 -11.73
CA VAL A 137 6.62 9.68 -10.32
C VAL A 137 5.56 8.61 -10.13
N MET A 138 4.32 8.84 -10.62
CA MET A 138 3.21 7.90 -10.54
C MET A 138 3.58 6.53 -11.15
N ALA A 139 4.25 6.51 -12.32
CA ALA A 139 4.61 5.26 -12.99
C ALA A 139 5.60 4.39 -12.19
N ASN A 140 6.48 5.03 -11.40
CA ASN A 140 7.46 4.35 -10.54
C ASN A 140 6.96 4.12 -9.11
N PHE A 141 5.84 4.74 -8.73
CA PHE A 141 5.29 4.71 -7.37
C PHE A 141 5.02 3.29 -6.84
N PRO A 142 4.50 2.34 -7.64
CA PRO A 142 4.31 0.96 -7.19
C PRO A 142 5.62 0.29 -6.74
N LEU A 143 6.73 0.56 -7.45
CA LEU A 143 8.06 0.03 -7.09
C LEU A 143 8.55 0.62 -5.77
N PHE A 144 8.45 1.94 -5.63
CA PHE A 144 8.80 2.64 -4.41
C PHE A 144 8.04 2.09 -3.20
N PHE A 145 6.70 2.05 -3.29
CA PHE A 145 5.86 1.57 -2.19
C PHE A 145 6.18 0.12 -1.83
N ALA A 146 6.34 -0.76 -2.83
CA ALA A 146 6.66 -2.17 -2.60
C ALA A 146 8.04 -2.38 -1.96
N LEU A 147 9.02 -1.49 -2.17
CA LEU A 147 10.35 -1.63 -1.57
C LEU A 147 10.47 -1.01 -0.17
N HIS A 148 9.65 0.00 0.13
CA HIS A 148 9.71 0.67 1.43
C HIS A 148 8.76 0.05 2.47
N LEU A 149 7.66 -0.55 2.05
CA LEU A 149 6.71 -1.22 2.95
C LEU A 149 7.33 -2.36 3.79
N PRO A 150 8.29 -3.18 3.30
CA PRO A 150 8.88 -4.29 4.06
C PRO A 150 9.58 -3.89 5.36
N VAL A 151 9.98 -2.62 5.52
CA VAL A 151 10.61 -2.13 6.76
C VAL A 151 9.71 -2.32 7.98
N PHE A 152 8.40 -2.17 7.81
CA PHE A 152 7.40 -2.30 8.88
C PHE A 152 7.07 -3.75 9.25
N PHE A 153 7.53 -4.70 8.42
CA PHE A 153 7.30 -6.13 8.59
C PHE A 153 8.60 -6.92 8.83
N GLY A 154 9.73 -6.21 8.96
CA GLY A 154 11.01 -6.79 9.38
C GLY A 154 11.79 -7.55 8.30
N PHE A 155 11.44 -7.39 7.00
CA PHE A 155 12.16 -8.05 5.90
C PHE A 155 12.68 -7.09 4.83
N ARG A 156 12.97 -5.83 5.20
CA ARG A 156 13.58 -4.86 4.29
C ARG A 156 14.99 -5.31 3.88
N ALA A 157 15.25 -5.35 2.57
CA ALA A 157 16.61 -5.52 2.08
C ALA A 157 17.51 -4.35 2.52
N PRO A 158 18.72 -4.62 3.05
CA PRO A 158 19.65 -3.56 3.41
C PRO A 158 20.07 -2.81 2.16
N ASN A 159 20.22 -1.48 2.26
CA ASN A 159 20.64 -0.66 1.15
C ASN A 159 22.14 -0.86 0.86
N PRO A 160 22.53 -1.35 -0.32
CA PRO A 160 23.91 -1.64 -0.62
C PRO A 160 24.74 -0.41 -1.00
N LEU A 161 24.10 0.71 -1.42
CA LEU A 161 24.81 1.87 -2.00
C LEU A 161 25.52 2.75 -0.96
N LYS A 162 25.51 2.41 0.32
CA LYS A 162 26.39 3.04 1.33
C LYS A 162 27.87 2.61 1.22
N GLY A 163 28.21 1.73 0.28
CA GLY A 163 29.58 1.29 -0.01
C GLY A 163 29.71 1.01 -1.52
N ALA A 164 30.54 1.79 -2.20
CA ALA A 164 30.82 1.79 -3.63
C ALA A 164 30.55 0.46 -4.37
N PHE A 165 29.52 0.41 -5.21
CA PHE A 165 29.34 -0.63 -6.21
C PHE A 165 29.95 -0.16 -7.53
N GLU A 166 31.20 -0.56 -7.78
CA GLU A 166 31.94 -0.19 -9.01
C GLU A 166 31.55 -1.03 -10.23
N ASN A 167 30.85 -2.17 -10.07
CA ASN A 167 30.45 -3.05 -11.16
C ASN A 167 29.00 -3.56 -11.00
N SER A 168 28.09 -3.00 -11.80
CA SER A 168 26.67 -3.39 -11.81
C SER A 168 26.42 -4.79 -12.38
N ASP A 169 27.29 -5.32 -13.23
CA ASP A 169 27.03 -6.54 -14.00
C ASP A 169 27.00 -7.81 -13.13
N ASN A 170 27.65 -7.79 -11.98
CA ASN A 170 27.71 -8.91 -11.04
C ASN A 170 26.95 -8.66 -9.73
N LEU A 171 26.06 -7.69 -9.71
CA LEU A 171 25.22 -7.43 -8.54
C LEU A 171 23.99 -8.34 -8.57
N TYR A 172 23.73 -9.03 -7.46
CA TYR A 172 22.55 -9.85 -7.24
C TYR A 172 21.77 -9.30 -6.04
N LEU A 173 20.45 -9.34 -6.11
CA LEU A 173 19.59 -9.28 -4.92
C LEU A 173 18.98 -10.65 -4.73
N ASP A 174 19.38 -11.32 -3.65
CA ASP A 174 18.78 -12.55 -3.20
C ASP A 174 17.41 -12.25 -2.59
N LEU A 175 16.35 -12.74 -3.23
CA LEU A 175 14.97 -12.50 -2.78
C LEU A 175 14.58 -13.40 -1.61
N LEU A 176 15.29 -14.51 -1.38
CA LEU A 176 15.02 -15.42 -0.27
C LEU A 176 15.60 -14.90 1.03
N GLU A 177 16.85 -14.43 0.99
CA GLU A 177 17.56 -13.87 2.15
C GLU A 177 17.34 -12.35 2.32
N GLY A 178 16.85 -11.67 1.29
CA GLY A 178 16.66 -10.22 1.28
C GLY A 178 17.97 -9.43 1.32
N VAL A 179 19.04 -9.95 0.71
CA VAL A 179 20.38 -9.33 0.75
C VAL A 179 20.99 -9.14 -0.63
N PHE A 180 21.79 -8.08 -0.77
CA PHE A 180 22.59 -7.87 -1.98
C PHE A 180 23.94 -8.62 -1.88
N SER A 181 24.38 -9.20 -3.00
CA SER A 181 25.63 -9.99 -3.09
C SER A 181 26.28 -9.80 -4.45
N TYR A 182 27.62 -10.01 -4.52
CA TYR A 182 28.37 -10.18 -5.77
C TYR A 182 28.53 -11.65 -6.18
N THR A 183 28.03 -12.56 -5.36
CA THR A 183 28.03 -13.99 -5.65
C THR A 183 26.62 -14.42 -6.00
N GLN A 184 26.48 -15.11 -7.14
CA GLN A 184 25.17 -15.63 -7.56
C GLN A 184 24.61 -16.61 -6.52
N PRO A 185 23.34 -16.39 -6.05
CA PRO A 185 22.65 -17.33 -5.18
C PRO A 185 22.52 -18.72 -5.81
N ARG A 186 22.51 -19.77 -4.99
CA ARG A 186 22.42 -21.16 -5.45
C ARG A 186 20.98 -21.64 -5.70
N HIS A 187 20.01 -20.75 -5.64
CA HIS A 187 18.58 -20.99 -5.88
C HIS A 187 18.06 -19.99 -6.92
N PRO A 188 16.84 -20.20 -7.48
CA PRO A 188 16.32 -19.37 -8.58
C PRO A 188 15.67 -18.04 -8.14
N HIS A 189 15.57 -17.78 -6.84
CA HIS A 189 14.88 -16.61 -6.30
C HIS A 189 15.86 -15.43 -6.13
N PHE A 190 16.29 -14.84 -7.22
CA PHE A 190 17.12 -13.63 -7.21
C PHE A 190 16.84 -12.77 -8.44
N ILE A 191 17.26 -11.52 -8.40
CA ILE A 191 17.39 -10.63 -9.56
C ILE A 191 18.85 -10.21 -9.68
N GLU A 192 19.29 -9.89 -10.90
CA GLU A 192 20.70 -9.65 -11.20
C GLU A 192 20.94 -8.40 -12.06
N GLY A 193 22.18 -7.95 -12.08
CA GLY A 193 22.67 -6.88 -12.95
C GLY A 193 21.84 -5.60 -12.80
N LYS A 194 21.34 -5.09 -13.92
CA LYS A 194 20.58 -3.83 -13.96
C LYS A 194 19.32 -3.86 -13.07
N GLN A 195 18.64 -4.99 -12.91
CA GLN A 195 17.48 -5.09 -12.04
C GLN A 195 17.86 -4.93 -10.56
N ALA A 196 18.94 -5.56 -10.11
CA ALA A 196 19.46 -5.42 -8.77
C ALA A 196 19.95 -3.98 -8.51
N LEU A 197 20.65 -3.37 -9.48
CA LEU A 197 21.14 -2.00 -9.37
C LEU A 197 19.99 -0.99 -9.23
N VAL A 198 18.99 -1.05 -10.12
CA VAL A 198 17.81 -0.17 -10.04
C VAL A 198 17.03 -0.38 -8.75
N THR A 199 16.94 -1.62 -8.25
CA THR A 199 16.33 -1.89 -6.94
C THR A 199 17.11 -1.20 -5.81
N ALA A 200 18.45 -1.21 -5.87
CA ALA A 200 19.30 -0.50 -4.93
C ALA A 200 19.12 1.03 -5.02
N GLU A 201 18.99 1.59 -6.22
CA GLU A 201 18.67 3.02 -6.43
C GLU A 201 17.31 3.38 -5.84
N LEU A 202 16.28 2.58 -6.12
CA LEU A 202 14.92 2.78 -5.57
C LEU A 202 14.89 2.70 -4.04
N LEU A 203 15.71 1.86 -3.41
CA LEU A 203 15.85 1.80 -1.94
C LEU A 203 16.51 3.04 -1.33
N ASN A 204 17.23 3.85 -2.12
CA ASN A 204 17.80 5.13 -1.69
C ASN A 204 16.83 6.29 -1.78
N VAL A 205 15.75 6.16 -2.54
CA VAL A 205 14.73 7.19 -2.66
C VAL A 205 14.11 7.45 -1.29
N MET A 206 14.28 8.67 -0.79
CA MET A 206 13.74 9.08 0.49
C MET A 206 12.42 9.84 0.33
N GLN A 207 12.27 10.58 -0.75
CA GLN A 207 11.07 11.33 -1.09
C GLN A 207 10.52 10.87 -2.44
N PRO A 208 9.21 10.63 -2.58
CA PRO A 208 8.62 10.13 -3.82
C PRO A 208 8.94 10.98 -5.06
N GLU A 209 9.19 12.27 -4.91
CA GLU A 209 9.53 13.18 -6.00
C GLU A 209 10.86 12.82 -6.68
N GLU A 210 11.80 12.21 -5.96
CA GLU A 210 13.08 11.72 -6.50
C GLU A 210 12.90 10.61 -7.56
N LEU A 211 11.72 9.96 -7.58
CA LEU A 211 11.36 8.98 -8.63
C LEU A 211 11.30 9.59 -10.04
N GLU A 212 11.22 10.91 -10.16
CA GLU A 212 11.29 11.63 -11.43
C GLU A 212 12.58 11.37 -12.21
N ASP A 213 13.68 11.18 -11.48
CA ASP A 213 15.00 10.97 -12.06
C ASP A 213 15.25 9.52 -12.49
N ILE A 214 14.46 8.56 -12.02
CA ILE A 214 14.60 7.15 -12.34
C ILE A 214 13.86 6.81 -13.64
N LYS A 215 14.59 6.72 -14.74
CA LYS A 215 14.04 6.49 -16.08
C LYS A 215 13.93 4.99 -16.37
N LEU A 216 12.72 4.46 -16.26
CA LEU A 216 12.41 3.05 -16.54
C LEU A 216 11.39 2.95 -17.67
N ASN A 217 11.55 1.97 -18.55
CA ASN A 217 10.51 1.60 -19.49
C ASN A 217 9.47 0.68 -18.82
N HIS A 218 8.35 0.52 -19.48
CA HIS A 218 7.23 -0.27 -18.99
C HIS A 218 7.61 -1.74 -18.67
N ASP A 219 8.31 -2.41 -19.61
CA ASP A 219 8.67 -3.82 -19.43
C ASP A 219 9.60 -4.03 -18.24
N PHE A 220 10.52 -3.10 -18.01
CA PHE A 220 11.44 -3.16 -16.88
C PHE A 220 10.70 -2.99 -15.54
N ARG A 221 9.77 -2.01 -15.46
CA ARG A 221 8.91 -1.84 -14.27
C ARG A 221 8.12 -3.11 -13.98
N ARG A 222 7.55 -3.72 -15.02
CA ARG A 222 6.79 -4.97 -14.91
C ARG A 222 7.62 -6.11 -14.36
N GLN A 223 8.84 -6.28 -14.86
CA GLN A 223 9.77 -7.33 -14.39
C GLN A 223 10.11 -7.14 -12.91
N LEU A 224 10.41 -5.90 -12.49
CA LEU A 224 10.68 -5.59 -11.09
C LEU A 224 9.46 -5.85 -10.18
N LEU A 225 8.26 -5.44 -10.59
CA LEU A 225 7.05 -5.70 -9.81
C LEU A 225 6.77 -7.21 -9.64
N PHE A 226 7.05 -8.01 -10.67
CA PHE A 226 6.95 -9.48 -10.57
C PHE A 226 7.97 -10.06 -9.58
N ALA A 227 9.21 -9.57 -9.63
CA ALA A 227 10.26 -9.97 -8.69
C ALA A 227 9.88 -9.57 -7.25
N TYR A 228 9.30 -8.38 -7.04
CA TYR A 228 8.86 -7.93 -5.73
C TYR A 228 7.64 -8.71 -5.22
N GLU A 229 6.70 -9.10 -6.08
CA GLU A 229 5.64 -10.03 -5.69
C GLU A 229 6.21 -11.36 -5.18
N THR A 230 7.22 -11.90 -5.87
CA THR A 230 7.95 -13.09 -5.42
C THR A 230 8.63 -12.86 -4.08
N TYR A 231 9.28 -11.71 -3.88
CA TYR A 231 9.91 -11.34 -2.62
C TYR A 231 8.91 -11.36 -1.46
N TYR A 232 7.75 -10.73 -1.64
CA TYR A 232 6.69 -10.76 -0.64
C TYR A 232 6.16 -12.17 -0.36
N ALA A 233 5.99 -12.98 -1.40
CA ALA A 233 5.52 -14.36 -1.25
C ALA A 233 6.50 -15.26 -0.48
N LEU A 234 7.80 -14.96 -0.50
CA LEU A 234 8.83 -15.66 0.26
C LEU A 234 8.85 -15.24 1.75
N HIS A 235 8.44 -14.01 2.07
CA HIS A 235 8.56 -13.45 3.43
C HIS A 235 7.23 -13.35 4.18
N ILE A 236 6.09 -13.31 3.48
CA ILE A 236 4.76 -13.19 4.09
C ILE A 236 3.99 -14.50 3.91
N GLN A 237 3.64 -15.13 5.03
CA GLN A 237 2.83 -16.35 5.00
C GLN A 237 1.48 -16.10 4.30
N ASP A 238 1.04 -17.05 3.45
CA ASP A 238 -0.22 -16.98 2.72
C ASP A 238 -0.40 -15.68 1.90
N PHE A 239 0.69 -15.16 1.33
CA PHE A 239 0.65 -13.95 0.51
C PHE A 239 -0.21 -14.15 -0.73
N GLY A 240 -0.05 -15.28 -1.43
CA GLY A 240 -0.75 -15.58 -2.68
C GLY A 240 -0.39 -14.60 -3.81
N THR A 241 -1.17 -14.60 -4.89
CA THR A 241 -0.96 -13.70 -6.04
C THR A 241 -1.70 -12.38 -5.89
N MET A 242 -1.15 -11.30 -6.44
CA MET A 242 -1.79 -9.99 -6.48
C MET A 242 -2.73 -9.85 -7.68
N LYS A 243 -3.97 -9.41 -7.42
CA LYS A 243 -5.00 -9.22 -8.45
C LYS A 243 -4.84 -7.90 -9.19
N THR A 244 -4.20 -6.92 -8.57
CA THR A 244 -3.99 -5.58 -9.15
C THR A 244 -2.81 -5.53 -10.11
N LEU A 245 -1.82 -6.41 -10.01
CA LEU A 245 -0.66 -6.41 -10.92
C LEU A 245 -1.03 -6.56 -12.41
N PRO A 246 -1.93 -7.47 -12.82
CA PRO A 246 -2.38 -7.52 -14.23
C PRO A 246 -3.00 -6.20 -14.69
N VAL A 247 -3.77 -5.54 -13.82
CA VAL A 247 -4.42 -4.25 -14.13
C VAL A 247 -3.37 -3.14 -14.30
N LEU A 248 -2.38 -3.06 -13.40
CA LEU A 248 -1.28 -2.09 -13.53
C LEU A 248 -0.51 -2.26 -14.84
N ARG A 249 -0.31 -3.51 -15.27
CA ARG A 249 0.38 -3.83 -16.55
C ARG A 249 -0.33 -3.25 -17.76
N GLU A 250 -1.65 -3.19 -17.76
CA GLU A 250 -2.44 -2.65 -18.87
C GLU A 250 -2.54 -1.13 -18.81
N ILE A 251 -2.60 -0.56 -17.60
CA ILE A 251 -2.88 0.86 -17.40
C ILE A 251 -1.61 1.73 -17.45
N LEU A 252 -0.48 1.22 -16.95
CA LEU A 252 0.81 1.91 -16.94
C LEU A 252 1.69 1.54 -18.14
N GLY A 253 1.15 0.80 -19.09
CA GLY A 253 1.80 0.34 -20.32
C GLY A 253 1.99 1.40 -21.37
#